data_11947df92f0611805fab5c426b7ebed3
#
_entry.id   11947df92f0611805fab5c426b7ebed3
#
_cell.length_a   1.000
_cell.length_b   1.000
_cell.length_c   1.000
_cell.angle_alpha   90.00
_cell.angle_beta   90.00
_cell.angle_gamma   90.00
#
_symmetry.space_group_name_H-M   'P 1'
#
loop_
_entity.id
_entity.type
_entity.pdbx_description
1 polymer ?
#
loop_
_entity_poly.entity_id
_entity_poly.type
_entity_poly.pdbx_seq_one_letter_code
_entity_poly.pdbx_strand_id
1 'polypeptide(L)'
;MGDPRWSQAWKRLRTKCYDRDKARNAVCVHCGQPINYDVKPSTTDDSYEPDHRVPVDTHPEYALLPENVQPSHKKCNRSRGNRAGINNLGKRTRNWGKGC
;
A
#
# COMPACT_ATOMS: atom_id res chain seq x y z
N MET A 1 -2.13 6.13 22.68
CA MET A 1 -2.55 5.37 21.91
C MET A 1 -1.88 5.23 20.69
N GLY A 2 -1.46 4.40 20.24
CA GLY A 2 -0.66 4.23 19.13
C GLY A 2 -1.40 4.28 17.84
N ASP A 3 -0.67 4.37 16.78
CA ASP A 3 -1.21 4.29 15.46
C ASP A 3 -1.72 2.88 15.27
N PRO A 4 -2.93 2.68 14.74
CA PRO A 4 -3.45 1.33 14.51
C PRO A 4 -2.53 0.46 13.67
N ARG A 5 -1.68 1.09 12.84
CA ARG A 5 -0.77 0.33 12.02
C ARG A 5 0.32 -0.38 12.79
N TRP A 6 0.46 -0.09 14.10
CA TRP A 6 1.47 -0.76 14.92
C TRP A 6 0.85 -1.87 15.75
N SER A 7 -0.45 -2.11 15.60
CA SER A 7 -1.14 -3.09 16.43
C SER A 7 -0.96 -4.50 15.91
N GLN A 8 -1.25 -5.47 16.77
CA GLN A 8 -1.24 -6.86 16.35
C GLN A 8 -2.35 -7.11 15.34
N ALA A 9 -3.46 -6.40 15.47
CA ALA A 9 -4.56 -6.54 14.52
C ALA A 9 -4.10 -6.14 13.13
N TRP A 10 -3.32 -5.07 13.01
CA TRP A 10 -2.78 -4.66 11.73
C TRP A 10 -1.83 -5.72 11.17
N LYS A 11 -0.98 -6.28 12.02
CA LYS A 11 -0.04 -7.30 11.55
C LYS A 11 -0.77 -8.51 11.00
N ARG A 12 -1.85 -8.91 11.66
CA ARG A 12 -2.62 -10.04 11.19
C ARG A 12 -3.34 -9.70 9.89
N LEU A 13 -3.88 -8.49 9.81
CA LEU A 13 -4.62 -8.08 8.63
C LEU A 13 -3.70 -8.01 7.40
N ARG A 14 -2.53 -7.44 7.57
CA ARG A 14 -1.65 -7.31 6.40
C ARG A 14 -1.17 -8.68 5.91
N THR A 15 -1.03 -9.66 6.82
CA THR A 15 -0.68 -11.00 6.41
C THR A 15 -1.82 -11.61 5.61
N LYS A 16 -3.05 -11.41 6.05
CA LYS A 16 -4.17 -11.94 5.33
C LYS A 16 -4.29 -11.28 3.97
N CYS A 17 -4.06 -9.99 3.89
CA CYS A 17 -4.14 -9.28 2.62
C CYS A 17 -3.03 -9.73 1.67
N TYR A 18 -1.86 -10.00 2.21
CA TYR A 18 -0.75 -10.49 1.41
C TYR A 18 -1.14 -11.87 0.81
N ASP A 19 -1.66 -12.76 1.66
CA ASP A 19 -2.05 -14.07 1.18
C ASP A 19 -3.17 -13.98 0.15
N ARG A 20 -4.13 -13.09 0.38
CA ARG A 20 -5.22 -12.88 -0.55
C ARG A 20 -4.70 -12.40 -1.90
N ASP A 21 -3.83 -11.42 -1.88
CA ASP A 21 -3.34 -10.81 -3.12
C ASP A 21 -2.34 -11.72 -3.85
N LYS A 22 -1.55 -12.47 -3.09
CA LYS A 22 -0.62 -13.40 -3.68
C LYS A 22 -1.39 -14.52 -4.40
N ALA A 23 -2.45 -15.02 -3.76
CA ALA A 23 -3.23 -16.11 -4.34
C ALA A 23 -3.84 -15.74 -5.68
N ARG A 24 -4.18 -14.47 -5.88
CA ARG A 24 -4.76 -14.06 -7.15
C ARG A 24 -3.76 -13.33 -8.03
N ASN A 25 -2.49 -13.32 -7.61
CA ASN A 25 -1.44 -12.71 -8.39
C ASN A 25 -1.75 -11.25 -8.70
N ALA A 26 -2.27 -10.54 -7.70
CA ALA A 26 -2.68 -9.15 -7.89
C ALA A 26 -1.49 -8.28 -8.28
N VAL A 27 -1.73 -7.31 -9.14
CA VAL A 27 -0.68 -6.39 -9.57
C VAL A 27 -0.75 -5.11 -8.74
N CYS A 28 0.29 -4.30 -8.82
CA CYS A 28 0.34 -3.04 -8.11
C CYS A 28 -0.76 -2.11 -8.62
N VAL A 29 -1.55 -1.54 -7.70
CA VAL A 29 -2.64 -0.66 -8.09
C VAL A 29 -2.15 0.67 -8.65
N HIS A 30 -0.89 1.02 -8.38
CA HIS A 30 -0.37 2.31 -8.84
C HIS A 30 0.26 2.25 -10.23
N CYS A 31 0.96 1.19 -10.53
CA CYS A 31 1.63 1.10 -11.84
C CYS A 31 1.16 -0.06 -12.71
N GLY A 32 0.35 -0.94 -12.16
CA GLY A 32 -0.20 -2.05 -12.94
C GLY A 32 0.78 -3.17 -13.25
N GLN A 33 1.97 -3.14 -12.68
CA GLN A 33 2.97 -4.16 -12.97
C GLN A 33 2.93 -5.27 -11.91
N PRO A 34 3.40 -6.46 -12.26
CA PRO A 34 3.40 -7.57 -11.32
C PRO A 34 4.20 -7.26 -10.07
N ILE A 35 3.75 -7.80 -8.95
CA ILE A 35 4.43 -7.64 -7.68
C ILE A 35 5.25 -8.90 -7.43
N ASN A 36 6.43 -8.74 -6.88
CA ASN A 36 7.29 -9.86 -6.56
C ASN A 36 6.86 -10.47 -5.22
N TYR A 37 6.07 -11.53 -5.30
CA TYR A 37 5.58 -12.21 -4.10
C TYR A 37 6.57 -13.26 -3.60
N ASP A 38 7.69 -13.44 -4.29
CA ASP A 38 8.67 -14.43 -3.88
C ASP A 38 9.59 -13.94 -2.77
N VAL A 39 9.60 -12.63 -2.53
CA VAL A 39 10.41 -12.08 -1.46
C VAL A 39 9.50 -11.60 -0.34
N LYS A 40 10.08 -11.42 0.84
CA LYS A 40 9.33 -10.98 1.97
C LYS A 40 8.73 -9.60 1.71
N PRO A 41 7.52 -9.35 2.16
CA PRO A 41 6.89 -8.04 1.96
C PRO A 41 7.74 -6.91 2.54
N SER A 42 7.74 -5.80 1.86
CA SER A 42 8.41 -4.57 2.29
C SER A 42 9.92 -4.67 2.40
N THR A 43 10.53 -5.56 1.61
CA THR A 43 11.98 -5.74 1.66
C THR A 43 12.70 -5.23 0.43
N THR A 44 12.06 -5.28 -0.74
CA THR A 44 12.68 -4.78 -1.96
C THR A 44 11.72 -3.83 -2.65
N ASP A 45 12.22 -3.06 -3.60
CA ASP A 45 11.40 -2.08 -4.30
C ASP A 45 10.19 -2.69 -4.99
N ASP A 46 10.33 -3.91 -5.50
CA ASP A 46 9.25 -4.57 -6.20
C ASP A 46 8.44 -5.52 -5.33
N SER A 47 8.72 -5.56 -4.02
CA SER A 47 8.02 -6.46 -3.13
C SER A 47 6.64 -5.92 -2.79
N TYR A 48 5.79 -6.81 -2.31
CA TYR A 48 4.45 -6.44 -1.89
C TYR A 48 4.51 -5.50 -0.69
N GLU A 49 3.67 -4.49 -0.70
CA GLU A 49 3.50 -3.65 0.48
C GLU A 49 2.03 -3.24 0.53
N PRO A 50 1.34 -3.49 1.63
CA PRO A 50 -0.08 -3.13 1.72
C PRO A 50 -0.25 -1.63 1.73
N ASP A 51 -1.20 -1.15 0.96
CA ASP A 51 -1.44 0.27 0.80
C ASP A 51 -2.90 0.56 1.18
N HIS A 52 -3.15 1.59 1.94
CA HIS A 52 -4.51 1.97 2.28
C HIS A 52 -5.06 2.88 1.19
N ARG A 53 -6.24 2.55 0.69
CA ARG A 53 -6.85 3.36 -0.34
C ARG A 53 -7.22 4.71 0.21
N VAL A 54 -7.83 4.73 1.38
CA VAL A 54 -8.18 5.96 2.07
C VAL A 54 -7.14 6.14 3.16
N PRO A 55 -6.48 7.29 3.23
CA PRO A 55 -5.40 7.49 4.18
C PRO A 55 -5.82 7.30 5.63
N VAL A 56 -5.00 6.58 6.37
CA VAL A 56 -5.27 6.33 7.77
C VAL A 56 -5.14 7.59 8.58
N ASP A 57 -4.32 8.52 8.15
CA ASP A 57 -4.14 9.78 8.86
C ASP A 57 -5.44 10.56 8.97
N THR A 58 -6.25 10.52 7.94
CA THR A 58 -7.51 11.26 7.96
C THR A 58 -8.69 10.38 8.30
N HIS A 59 -8.55 9.08 8.09
CA HIS A 59 -9.65 8.16 8.37
C HIS A 59 -9.13 6.93 9.09
N PRO A 60 -8.73 7.08 10.36
CA PRO A 60 -8.16 5.94 11.10
C PRO A 60 -9.13 4.78 11.26
N GLU A 61 -10.43 5.07 11.17
CA GLU A 61 -11.42 4.00 11.30
C GLU A 61 -11.35 2.99 10.15
N TYR A 62 -10.69 3.35 9.06
CA TYR A 62 -10.57 2.43 7.93
C TYR A 62 -9.27 1.64 7.95
N ALA A 63 -8.43 1.87 8.95
CA ALA A 63 -7.11 1.25 8.98
C ALA A 63 -7.16 -0.26 8.97
N LEU A 64 -8.15 -0.84 9.60
CA LEU A 64 -8.24 -2.29 9.71
C LEU A 64 -9.31 -2.93 8.85
N LEU A 65 -9.77 -2.23 7.83
CA LEU A 65 -10.74 -2.78 6.91
C LEU A 65 -10.02 -3.45 5.74
N PRO A 66 -10.23 -4.75 5.53
CA PRO A 66 -9.55 -5.44 4.42
C PRO A 66 -9.83 -4.80 3.07
N GLU A 67 -11.02 -4.28 2.87
CA GLU A 67 -11.35 -3.69 1.59
C GLU A 67 -10.67 -2.35 1.38
N ASN A 68 -10.08 -1.79 2.41
CA ASN A 68 -9.32 -0.55 2.26
C ASN A 68 -7.83 -0.83 2.04
N VAL A 69 -7.44 -2.10 2.06
CA VAL A 69 -6.04 -2.48 1.85
C VAL A 69 -5.88 -3.03 0.45
N GLN A 70 -5.00 -2.46 -0.31
CA GLN A 70 -4.79 -2.85 -1.70
C GLN A 70 -3.34 -3.18 -1.95
N PRO A 71 -3.07 -3.99 -3.00
CA PRO A 71 -1.69 -4.41 -3.28
C PRO A 71 -0.90 -3.30 -3.95
N SER A 72 0.35 -3.19 -3.58
CA SER A 72 1.23 -2.23 -4.24
C SER A 72 2.68 -2.68 -4.09
N HIS A 73 3.57 -2.07 -4.88
CA HIS A 73 4.99 -2.26 -4.70
C HIS A 73 5.43 -1.36 -3.55
N LYS A 74 6.44 -1.79 -2.82
CA LYS A 74 7.01 -0.98 -1.76
C LYS A 74 7.41 0.37 -2.30
N LYS A 75 8.09 0.38 -3.44
CA LYS A 75 8.53 1.60 -4.07
C LYS A 75 7.37 2.54 -4.39
N CYS A 76 6.32 2.01 -4.96
CA CYS A 76 5.18 2.83 -5.36
C CYS A 76 4.42 3.36 -4.15
N ASN A 77 4.26 2.51 -3.15
CA ASN A 77 3.54 2.91 -1.96
C ASN A 77 4.29 4.01 -1.22
N ARG A 78 5.60 3.88 -1.09
CA ARG A 78 6.38 4.86 -0.38
C ARG A 78 6.44 6.18 -1.13
N SER A 79 6.50 6.10 -2.43
CA SER A 79 6.49 7.28 -3.25
C SER A 79 5.18 8.02 -3.11
N ARG A 80 4.07 7.29 -3.13
CA ARG A 80 2.78 7.89 -2.97
C ARG A 80 2.61 8.48 -1.59
N GLY A 81 3.09 7.76 -0.58
CA GLY A 81 2.98 8.19 0.79
C GLY A 81 3.65 9.53 1.01
N ASN A 82 4.82 9.70 0.44
CA ASN A 82 5.52 10.94 0.60
C ASN A 82 4.81 12.07 -0.09
N ARG A 83 4.14 11.78 -1.19
CA ARG A 83 3.49 12.80 -1.89
C ARG A 83 2.15 13.10 -1.38
N ALA A 84 1.61 12.23 -0.58
CA ALA A 84 0.26 12.37 -0.09
C ALA A 84 0.08 13.71 0.53
N GLY A 85 1.06 14.16 1.23
CA GLY A 85 0.89 15.41 1.89
C GLY A 85 0.93 16.57 0.96
N ILE A 86 1.61 16.45 -0.15
CA ILE A 86 1.70 17.48 -1.07
C ILE A 86 0.77 17.34 -2.12
N ASN A 87 0.08 16.27 -2.11
CA ASN A 87 -0.75 15.95 -3.15
C ASN A 87 -1.77 16.90 -3.44
N ASN A 88 -2.02 17.76 -2.55
CA ASN A 88 -2.99 18.66 -2.87
C ASN A 88 -2.51 19.46 -4.04
N LEU A 89 -1.30 19.44 -4.31
CA LEU A 89 -0.78 20.13 -5.41
C LEU A 89 -1.19 19.37 -6.58
N GLY A 90 -1.54 18.21 -6.34
CA GLY A 90 -2.13 17.36 -7.28
C GLY A 90 -1.74 17.35 -8.67
N LYS A 91 -1.54 18.37 -9.29
CA LYS A 91 -1.32 18.29 -10.63
C LYS A 91 -0.22 17.50 -11.04
N ARG A 92 0.75 17.45 -10.32
CA ARG A 92 1.81 16.69 -10.76
C ARG A 92 1.63 15.30 -10.61
N THR A 93 0.60 14.88 -10.03
CA THR A 93 0.44 13.49 -9.78
C THR A 93 0.51 12.66 -11.00
N ARG A 94 0.16 13.16 -12.14
CA ARG A 94 0.16 12.31 -13.27
C ARG A 94 1.53 11.85 -13.58
N ASN A 95 2.53 12.56 -13.24
CA ASN A 95 3.83 12.13 -13.56
C ASN A 95 4.27 10.98 -12.79
N TRP A 96 4.03 10.97 -11.52
CA TRP A 96 4.56 9.90 -10.75
C TRP A 96 3.83 8.62 -10.99
N GLY A 97 2.71 8.70 -11.62
CA GLY A 97 2.01 7.51 -11.98
C GLY A 97 2.87 6.63 -12.79
N LYS A 98 3.67 7.15 -13.65
CA LYS A 98 4.45 6.27 -14.43
C LYS A 98 5.76 6.21 -13.85
N GLY A 99 6.07 6.94 -12.86
CA GLY A 99 7.33 6.85 -12.24
C GLY A 99 7.49 5.68 -11.34
N CYS A 100 6.47 4.94 -11.08
CA CYS A 100 6.60 3.79 -10.24
C CYS A 100 7.59 2.78 -10.75
#